data_2411c7407c58f7b44a9f34d1ecdb7053
#
_entry.id   2411c7407c58f7b44a9f34d1ecdb7053
#
_cell.length_a   1.000
_cell.length_b   1.000
_cell.length_c   1.000
_cell.angle_alpha   90.00
_cell.angle_beta   90.00
_cell.angle_gamma   90.00
#
_symmetry.space_group_name_H-M   'P 1'
#
loop_
_entity.id
_entity.type
_entity.pdbx_description
1 polymer ?
#
loop_
_entity_poly.entity_id
_entity_poly.type
_entity_poly.pdbx_seq_one_letter_code
_entity_poly.pdbx_strand_id
1 'polypeptide(L)'
;HAFQACALSQTTRPLHVQASGLYQNSKACHRKRIASREMLLLEASLHQGKCYFPIGEKASRRSHMKSLKSKRELSEVVRSRYLKAGKVEKQKILDEFTSATGYHRKHAIRVLKNQVQVQNHLKGKTKTYKTVYRGEVVDALEQIWEICGQICSKRLQPFLPEAIKVLERCKEIQLSQDTKELLLKISSASIDRCLRPVRIKSPHGLSTTKPGSLLKKSITVRTFTVWDEERPGFMEIDLVAHCGNTTEGQYLNTLTCTDICTGWTDVTALPHRSQEAVSEAIYRMRQRLPFPLLGIDSDNGTEFINELLYRYCLNEKITFTRSRPYKKNDQAHVEQKNWSVVRRTVGYDRWETEQELALLESIYDDLRLYINFFQPSFKLIAKERIGNQTLKRYDPAKTPYQRVLERKDISVEAKARLMNLYVQLNPAEFRRQIDLKTAKLWNISR
;
A
#
# COMPACT_ATOMS: atom_id res chain seq x y z
N HIS A 1 25.96 -39.29 36.94
CA HIS A 1 25.44 -40.59 36.51
C HIS A 1 24.91 -40.45 35.08
N ALA A 2 25.63 -40.70 34.07
CA ALA A 2 26.10 -41.90 33.40
C ALA A 2 24.96 -42.75 32.82
N PHE A 3 24.91 -42.79 31.49
CA PHE A 3 24.71 -43.96 30.63
C PHE A 3 25.06 -43.49 29.20
N GLN A 4 26.18 -43.75 28.73
CA GLN A 4 26.81 -44.77 27.89
C GLN A 4 25.99 -45.26 26.70
N ALA A 5 26.55 -44.90 25.59
CA ALA A 5 26.77 -45.49 24.30
C ALA A 5 26.22 -46.89 23.98
N CYS A 6 25.72 -47.07 22.77
CA CYS A 6 25.94 -48.28 21.99
C CYS A 6 26.01 -47.93 20.49
N ALA A 7 27.17 -48.17 19.91
CA ALA A 7 27.46 -48.15 18.49
C ALA A 7 27.36 -49.56 17.93
N LEU A 8 26.89 -49.72 16.70
CA LEU A 8 27.22 -50.82 15.74
C LEU A 8 26.81 -50.32 14.35
N SER A 9 27.74 -49.94 13.57
CA SER A 9 28.48 -50.44 12.39
C SER A 9 27.70 -51.42 11.50
N GLN A 10 27.56 -51.04 10.22
CA GLN A 10 28.05 -51.78 9.03
C GLN A 10 27.49 -51.09 7.76
N THR A 11 28.37 -50.43 7.03
CA THR A 11 28.92 -50.75 5.70
C THR A 11 27.94 -51.29 4.65
N THR A 12 27.70 -50.54 3.60
CA THR A 12 27.99 -50.93 2.20
C THR A 12 27.96 -49.71 1.26
N ARG A 13 28.97 -49.65 0.42
CA ARG A 13 29.20 -48.69 -0.67
C ARG A 13 28.65 -49.28 -1.99
N PRO A 14 28.86 -48.62 -3.15
CA PRO A 14 27.88 -47.79 -3.87
C PRO A 14 27.60 -48.38 -5.28
N LEU A 15 26.60 -47.88 -5.97
CA LEU A 15 26.45 -48.05 -7.41
C LEU A 15 26.26 -46.73 -8.09
N HIS A 16 27.34 -46.31 -8.80
CA HIS A 16 27.33 -45.35 -9.88
C HIS A 16 26.42 -45.83 -11.00
N VAL A 17 25.45 -45.03 -11.42
CA VAL A 17 24.93 -45.07 -12.78
C VAL A 17 24.91 -43.65 -13.31
N GLN A 18 25.75 -43.42 -14.32
CA GLN A 18 25.74 -42.29 -15.24
C GLN A 18 24.43 -42.30 -16.02
N ALA A 19 23.77 -41.17 -16.10
CA ALA A 19 22.85 -40.87 -17.20
C ALA A 19 22.98 -39.38 -17.56
N SER A 20 23.97 -39.14 -18.40
CA SER A 20 24.02 -37.94 -19.26
C SER A 20 23.02 -38.08 -20.43
N GLY A 21 22.32 -37.01 -20.71
CA GLY A 21 21.66 -36.81 -21.99
C GLY A 21 20.17 -37.11 -21.99
N LEU A 22 19.37 -36.03 -21.86
CA LEU A 22 18.07 -35.83 -22.54
C LEU A 22 17.42 -34.51 -22.01
N TYR A 23 18.03 -33.39 -22.37
CA TYR A 23 17.40 -32.09 -22.18
C TYR A 23 17.52 -31.22 -23.44
N GLN A 24 16.94 -31.73 -24.54
CA GLN A 24 16.62 -30.91 -25.71
C GLN A 24 15.49 -31.63 -26.43
N ASN A 25 14.24 -31.28 -26.18
CA ASN A 25 13.09 -31.43 -27.08
C ASN A 25 11.73 -31.21 -26.33
N SER A 26 11.56 -30.06 -25.67
CA SER A 26 10.23 -29.74 -25.15
C SER A 26 9.60 -28.47 -25.75
N LYS A 27 10.25 -27.82 -26.72
CA LYS A 27 9.69 -26.62 -27.37
C LYS A 27 9.03 -26.87 -28.73
N ALA A 28 9.15 -28.07 -29.29
CA ALA A 28 8.55 -28.43 -30.62
C ALA A 28 7.16 -29.09 -30.51
N CYS A 29 6.79 -29.59 -29.32
CA CYS A 29 5.52 -30.32 -29.15
C CYS A 29 4.32 -29.41 -28.83
N HIS A 30 4.54 -28.14 -28.47
CA HIS A 30 3.43 -27.24 -28.12
C HIS A 30 2.83 -26.47 -29.31
N ARG A 31 3.55 -26.38 -30.43
CA ARG A 31 3.03 -25.74 -31.66
C ARG A 31 2.19 -26.64 -32.56
N LYS A 32 2.28 -27.96 -32.42
CA LYS A 32 1.48 -28.91 -33.22
C LYS A 32 0.11 -29.27 -32.59
N ARG A 33 -0.16 -28.92 -31.34
CA ARG A 33 -1.46 -29.18 -30.68
C ARG A 33 -2.50 -28.06 -30.86
N ILE A 34 -2.12 -26.89 -31.34
CA ILE A 34 -3.06 -25.77 -31.57
C ILE A 34 -3.64 -25.84 -33.00
N ALA A 35 -2.87 -26.30 -33.98
CA ALA A 35 -3.35 -26.43 -35.36
C ALA A 35 -4.35 -27.58 -35.58
N SER A 36 -4.34 -28.63 -34.74
CA SER A 36 -5.25 -29.77 -34.87
C SER A 36 -6.62 -29.58 -34.21
N ARG A 37 -6.80 -28.52 -33.44
CA ARG A 37 -8.07 -28.22 -32.74
C ARG A 37 -8.97 -27.26 -33.51
N GLU A 38 -8.42 -26.51 -34.46
CA GLU A 38 -9.20 -25.62 -35.32
C GLU A 38 -9.72 -26.33 -36.58
N MET A 39 -9.06 -27.41 -37.01
CA MET A 39 -9.53 -28.21 -38.15
C MET A 39 -10.69 -29.16 -37.81
N LEU A 40 -10.84 -29.59 -36.57
CA LEU A 40 -11.92 -30.47 -36.12
C LEU A 40 -13.25 -29.72 -35.78
N LEU A 41 -13.23 -28.40 -35.78
CA LEU A 41 -14.45 -27.59 -35.58
C LEU A 41 -15.08 -27.11 -36.91
N LEU A 42 -14.40 -27.31 -38.06
CA LEU A 42 -14.91 -26.94 -39.36
C LEU A 42 -15.64 -28.12 -40.09
N GLU A 43 -15.40 -29.36 -39.68
CA GLU A 43 -16.09 -30.52 -40.28
C GLU A 43 -17.42 -30.92 -39.60
N ALA A 44 -17.69 -30.38 -38.39
CA ALA A 44 -18.93 -30.67 -37.67
C ALA A 44 -20.11 -29.74 -38.02
N SER A 45 -19.93 -28.80 -38.97
CA SER A 45 -20.94 -27.78 -39.31
C SER A 45 -21.71 -28.03 -40.62
N LEU A 46 -21.50 -29.18 -41.27
CA LEU A 46 -22.08 -29.46 -42.61
C LEU A 46 -23.31 -30.38 -42.62
N HIS A 47 -23.82 -30.79 -41.46
CA HIS A 47 -25.00 -31.69 -41.43
C HIS A 47 -26.09 -31.27 -40.44
N GLN A 48 -26.56 -30.04 -40.51
CA GLN A 48 -27.92 -29.73 -40.05
C GLN A 48 -28.41 -28.42 -40.71
N GLY A 49 -29.27 -28.59 -41.73
CA GLY A 49 -29.96 -27.49 -42.39
C GLY A 49 -30.88 -26.76 -41.43
N LYS A 50 -30.47 -25.60 -41.00
CA LYS A 50 -31.32 -24.56 -40.42
C LYS A 50 -30.95 -23.23 -41.05
N CYS A 51 -31.90 -22.67 -41.80
CA CYS A 51 -31.81 -21.30 -42.31
C CYS A 51 -31.58 -20.32 -41.18
N TYR A 52 -30.40 -19.73 -41.14
CA TYR A 52 -30.13 -18.56 -40.31
C TYR A 52 -30.29 -17.29 -41.15
N PHE A 53 -31.23 -16.45 -40.78
CA PHE A 53 -31.26 -15.07 -41.27
C PHE A 53 -30.00 -14.35 -40.80
N PRO A 54 -29.35 -13.53 -41.61
CA PRO A 54 -28.17 -12.77 -41.19
C PRO A 54 -28.61 -11.70 -40.16
N ILE A 55 -28.26 -11.93 -38.91
CA ILE A 55 -28.33 -10.90 -37.89
C ILE A 55 -27.26 -9.86 -38.24
N GLY A 56 -27.71 -8.61 -38.34
CA GLY A 56 -26.98 -7.44 -38.81
C GLY A 56 -25.53 -7.34 -38.36
N GLU A 57 -24.71 -6.93 -39.29
CA GLU A 57 -23.32 -6.52 -39.06
C GLU A 57 -23.19 -5.68 -37.81
N LYS A 58 -22.45 -6.19 -36.82
CA LYS A 58 -21.99 -5.38 -35.68
C LYS A 58 -21.14 -4.28 -36.26
N ALA A 59 -21.68 -3.06 -36.32
CA ALA A 59 -20.96 -1.87 -36.72
C ALA A 59 -19.59 -1.85 -36.02
N SER A 60 -18.55 -1.93 -36.81
CA SER A 60 -17.16 -1.77 -36.39
C SER A 60 -17.08 -0.56 -35.50
N ARG A 61 -16.63 -0.71 -34.22
CA ARG A 61 -16.40 0.41 -33.30
C ARG A 61 -15.36 1.29 -33.92
N ARG A 62 -15.77 2.37 -34.61
CA ARG A 62 -14.88 3.39 -35.13
C ARG A 62 -14.02 3.91 -34.00
N SER A 63 -12.71 3.74 -34.13
CA SER A 63 -11.75 4.26 -33.15
C SER A 63 -11.65 5.77 -33.27
N HIS A 64 -12.31 6.49 -32.37
CA HIS A 64 -12.19 7.96 -32.28
C HIS A 64 -10.81 8.39 -31.75
N MET A 65 -10.32 9.52 -32.20
CA MET A 65 -9.11 10.12 -31.64
C MET A 65 -9.23 10.30 -30.13
N LYS A 66 -8.27 9.73 -29.35
CA LYS A 66 -8.28 9.78 -27.89
C LYS A 66 -7.63 11.05 -27.31
N SER A 67 -6.66 11.64 -28.01
CA SER A 67 -5.92 12.80 -27.53
C SER A 67 -6.63 14.11 -27.83
N LEU A 68 -6.76 14.98 -26.82
CA LEU A 68 -7.29 16.35 -27.00
C LEU A 68 -6.38 17.19 -27.89
N LYS A 69 -5.05 16.95 -27.87
CA LYS A 69 -4.08 17.63 -28.72
C LYS A 69 -4.34 17.33 -30.18
N SER A 70 -4.44 16.05 -30.54
CA SER A 70 -4.73 15.62 -31.92
C SER A 70 -6.09 16.14 -32.43
N LYS A 71 -7.12 16.20 -31.55
CA LYS A 71 -8.42 16.79 -31.94
C LYS A 71 -8.33 18.29 -32.22
N ARG A 72 -7.48 19.02 -31.50
CA ARG A 72 -7.23 20.47 -31.74
C ARG A 72 -6.47 20.69 -33.06
N GLU A 73 -5.40 19.94 -33.26
CA GLU A 73 -4.62 19.99 -34.51
C GLU A 73 -5.52 19.71 -35.73
N LEU A 74 -6.34 18.66 -35.68
CA LEU A 74 -7.30 18.36 -36.74
C LEU A 74 -8.32 19.49 -36.93
N SER A 75 -8.79 20.13 -35.86
CA SER A 75 -9.74 21.25 -35.94
C SER A 75 -9.15 22.51 -36.61
N GLU A 76 -7.86 22.75 -36.41
CA GLU A 76 -7.14 23.89 -37.08
C GLU A 76 -7.00 23.63 -38.57
N VAL A 77 -6.62 22.43 -38.98
CA VAL A 77 -6.48 22.06 -40.41
C VAL A 77 -7.84 22.09 -41.12
N VAL A 78 -8.88 21.53 -40.52
CA VAL A 78 -10.20 21.41 -41.16
C VAL A 78 -10.97 22.75 -41.19
N ARG A 79 -10.69 23.65 -40.26
CA ARG A 79 -11.40 24.94 -40.10
C ARG A 79 -11.39 25.79 -41.34
N SER A 80 -10.24 25.97 -41.98
CA SER A 80 -10.11 26.83 -43.16
C SER A 80 -10.98 26.33 -44.32
N ARG A 81 -11.03 25.02 -44.55
CA ARG A 81 -11.87 24.37 -45.52
C ARG A 81 -13.36 24.48 -45.13
N TYR A 82 -13.70 24.29 -43.85
CA TYR A 82 -15.09 24.41 -43.36
C TYR A 82 -15.67 25.80 -43.52
N LEU A 83 -14.87 26.88 -43.26
CA LEU A 83 -15.34 28.25 -43.35
C LEU A 83 -15.63 28.66 -44.80
N LYS A 84 -14.83 28.19 -45.76
CA LYS A 84 -14.98 28.49 -47.20
C LYS A 84 -16.05 27.67 -47.91
N ALA A 85 -16.42 26.55 -47.35
CA ALA A 85 -17.32 25.55 -47.98
C ALA A 85 -18.78 26.05 -48.07
N GLY A 86 -19.51 25.60 -49.10
CA GLY A 86 -20.95 25.79 -49.23
C GLY A 86 -21.76 24.92 -48.29
N LYS A 87 -23.09 25.06 -48.23
CA LYS A 87 -23.97 24.37 -47.26
C LYS A 87 -23.85 22.85 -47.31
N VAL A 88 -23.85 22.24 -48.51
CA VAL A 88 -23.76 20.79 -48.69
C VAL A 88 -22.36 20.26 -48.27
N GLU A 89 -21.31 20.97 -48.66
CA GLU A 89 -19.93 20.60 -48.35
C GLU A 89 -19.64 20.72 -46.86
N LYS A 90 -20.16 21.80 -46.20
CA LYS A 90 -20.08 21.95 -44.72
C LYS A 90 -20.68 20.76 -44.00
N GLN A 91 -21.73 20.14 -44.53
CA GLN A 91 -22.38 18.99 -43.94
C GLN A 91 -21.47 17.75 -44.04
N LYS A 92 -20.83 17.52 -45.19
CA LYS A 92 -19.86 16.43 -45.37
C LYS A 92 -18.64 16.58 -44.43
N ILE A 93 -18.06 17.78 -44.38
CA ILE A 93 -16.92 18.08 -43.49
C ILE A 93 -17.28 17.84 -42.02
N LEU A 94 -18.48 18.20 -41.58
CA LEU A 94 -18.94 17.94 -40.20
C LEU A 94 -19.11 16.45 -39.92
N ASP A 95 -19.61 15.66 -40.88
CA ASP A 95 -19.76 14.24 -40.68
C ASP A 95 -18.41 13.54 -40.59
N GLU A 96 -17.45 13.89 -41.43
CA GLU A 96 -16.05 13.43 -41.36
C GLU A 96 -15.41 13.80 -40.02
N PHE A 97 -15.52 15.08 -39.63
CA PHE A 97 -14.91 15.61 -38.41
C PHE A 97 -15.50 14.99 -37.15
N THR A 98 -16.81 14.80 -37.07
CA THR A 98 -17.49 14.17 -35.93
C THR A 98 -17.15 12.68 -35.87
N SER A 99 -17.04 12.00 -37.01
CA SER A 99 -16.64 10.58 -37.09
C SER A 99 -15.21 10.37 -36.60
N ALA A 100 -14.28 11.26 -36.93
CA ALA A 100 -12.87 11.18 -36.52
C ALA A 100 -12.65 11.55 -35.04
N THR A 101 -13.35 12.59 -34.56
CA THR A 101 -13.12 13.16 -33.23
C THR A 101 -14.03 12.59 -32.13
N GLY A 102 -15.18 12.02 -32.52
CA GLY A 102 -16.24 11.63 -31.59
C GLY A 102 -16.96 12.81 -30.91
N TYR A 103 -16.83 14.02 -31.46
CA TYR A 103 -17.55 15.18 -30.94
C TYR A 103 -19.04 15.16 -31.34
N HIS A 104 -19.89 15.61 -30.41
CA HIS A 104 -21.28 15.88 -30.74
C HIS A 104 -21.35 16.99 -31.80
N ARG A 105 -22.25 16.85 -32.81
CA ARG A 105 -22.35 17.75 -33.96
C ARG A 105 -22.41 19.25 -33.60
N LYS A 106 -23.22 19.63 -32.58
CA LYS A 106 -23.29 21.03 -32.10
C LYS A 106 -21.95 21.55 -31.56
N HIS A 107 -21.17 20.66 -30.90
CA HIS A 107 -19.84 21.02 -30.41
C HIS A 107 -18.83 21.15 -31.57
N ALA A 108 -18.87 20.27 -32.53
CA ALA A 108 -18.04 20.33 -33.73
C ALA A 108 -18.26 21.64 -34.51
N ILE A 109 -19.52 22.04 -34.73
CA ILE A 109 -19.85 23.34 -35.36
C ILE A 109 -19.24 24.52 -34.60
N ARG A 110 -19.33 24.51 -33.25
CA ARG A 110 -18.76 25.56 -32.40
C ARG A 110 -17.25 25.63 -32.51
N VAL A 111 -16.59 24.47 -32.49
CA VAL A 111 -15.13 24.35 -32.62
C VAL A 111 -14.63 24.84 -33.99
N LEU A 112 -15.35 24.50 -35.06
CA LEU A 112 -14.98 24.88 -36.43
C LEU A 112 -15.38 26.33 -36.80
N LYS A 113 -16.44 26.88 -36.22
CA LYS A 113 -16.84 28.28 -36.44
C LYS A 113 -16.05 29.30 -35.63
N ASN A 114 -15.86 29.01 -34.34
CA ASN A 114 -15.13 29.91 -33.47
C ASN A 114 -13.64 29.71 -33.69
N GLN A 115 -12.91 30.76 -34.09
CA GLN A 115 -11.51 30.83 -33.77
C GLN A 115 -11.46 30.64 -32.24
N VAL A 116 -10.98 29.48 -31.78
CA VAL A 116 -10.41 29.43 -30.47
C VAL A 116 -9.18 30.32 -30.61
N GLN A 117 -9.36 31.62 -30.38
CA GLN A 117 -8.24 32.43 -30.02
C GLN A 117 -7.58 31.66 -28.91
N VAL A 118 -6.37 31.16 -29.14
CA VAL A 118 -5.39 30.89 -28.10
C VAL A 118 -5.01 32.27 -27.54
N GLN A 119 -6.01 33.06 -27.16
CA GLN A 119 -5.85 34.05 -26.15
C GLN A 119 -5.54 33.24 -24.91
N ASN A 120 -4.29 33.33 -24.54
CA ASN A 120 -3.81 33.08 -23.21
C ASN A 120 -4.94 33.20 -22.19
N HIS A 121 -5.71 32.13 -21.98
CA HIS A 121 -6.52 31.95 -20.78
C HIS A 121 -5.65 31.79 -19.52
N LEU A 122 -4.39 32.25 -19.62
CA LEU A 122 -3.50 32.51 -18.50
C LEU A 122 -3.89 33.77 -17.71
N LYS A 123 -4.91 34.52 -18.19
CA LYS A 123 -5.49 35.63 -17.44
C LYS A 123 -7.02 35.47 -17.32
N GLY A 124 -7.52 34.28 -17.00
CA GLY A 124 -8.72 34.22 -16.20
C GLY A 124 -8.40 35.07 -14.96
N LYS A 125 -9.20 36.11 -14.66
CA LYS A 125 -9.15 36.80 -13.37
C LYS A 125 -9.06 35.72 -12.33
N THR A 126 -7.87 35.43 -11.80
CA THR A 126 -7.67 34.60 -10.63
C THR A 126 -8.52 35.29 -9.59
N LYS A 127 -9.66 34.70 -9.27
CA LYS A 127 -10.43 35.13 -8.09
C LYS A 127 -9.41 35.08 -6.97
N THR A 128 -8.87 36.22 -6.56
CA THR A 128 -8.01 36.37 -5.41
C THR A 128 -8.89 36.09 -4.20
N TYR A 129 -9.03 34.83 -3.86
CA TYR A 129 -9.61 34.46 -2.58
C TYR A 129 -8.67 35.00 -1.50
N LYS A 130 -9.22 35.75 -0.53
CA LYS A 130 -8.45 36.11 0.66
C LYS A 130 -7.87 34.81 1.22
N THR A 131 -6.56 34.69 1.16
CA THR A 131 -5.85 33.53 1.72
C THR A 131 -5.94 33.69 3.24
N VAL A 132 -6.81 32.92 3.88
CA VAL A 132 -7.01 32.92 5.33
C VAL A 132 -5.80 32.29 6.02
N TYR A 133 -5.21 31.25 5.43
CA TYR A 133 -4.07 30.51 5.97
C TYR A 133 -2.77 31.04 5.38
N ARG A 134 -1.95 31.77 6.15
CA ARG A 134 -0.64 32.33 5.75
C ARG A 134 0.21 32.63 6.98
N GLY A 135 1.51 32.90 6.76
CA GLY A 135 2.45 33.21 7.85
C GLY A 135 2.48 32.13 8.92
N GLU A 136 2.40 32.53 10.18
CA GLU A 136 2.45 31.66 11.35
C GLU A 136 1.59 30.39 11.24
N VAL A 137 0.39 30.48 10.65
CA VAL A 137 -0.51 29.32 10.47
C VAL A 137 0.10 28.27 9.54
N VAL A 138 0.78 28.69 8.47
CA VAL A 138 1.42 27.76 7.52
C VAL A 138 2.68 27.17 8.12
N ASP A 139 3.48 28.00 8.80
CA ASP A 139 4.71 27.57 9.46
C ASP A 139 4.43 26.55 10.57
N ALA A 140 3.44 26.80 11.40
CA ALA A 140 2.97 25.84 12.41
C ALA A 140 2.41 24.55 11.80
N LEU A 141 1.64 24.66 10.70
CA LEU A 141 1.12 23.48 10.00
C LEU A 141 2.25 22.64 9.41
N GLU A 142 3.28 23.27 8.87
CA GLU A 142 4.46 22.60 8.32
C GLU A 142 5.21 21.84 9.41
N GLN A 143 5.50 22.49 10.53
CA GLN A 143 6.16 21.88 11.69
C GLN A 143 5.38 20.67 12.23
N ILE A 144 4.07 20.82 12.44
CA ILE A 144 3.19 19.73 12.88
C ILE A 144 3.20 18.58 11.86
N TRP A 145 3.12 18.89 10.57
CA TRP A 145 3.11 17.90 9.49
C TRP A 145 4.41 17.09 9.42
N GLU A 146 5.57 17.74 9.61
CA GLU A 146 6.88 17.08 9.68
C GLU A 146 6.97 16.14 10.89
N ILE A 147 6.60 16.63 12.08
CA ILE A 147 6.59 15.83 13.32
C ILE A 147 5.64 14.61 13.16
N CYS A 148 4.51 14.79 12.49
CA CYS A 148 3.58 13.70 12.17
C CYS A 148 4.08 12.77 11.04
N GLY A 149 5.34 12.88 10.58
CA GLY A 149 5.93 12.00 9.56
C GLY A 149 5.35 12.23 8.16
N GLN A 150 4.99 13.47 7.84
CA GLN A 150 4.53 13.90 6.52
C GLN A 150 3.32 13.11 5.99
N ILE A 151 2.39 12.76 6.87
CA ILE A 151 1.16 12.06 6.50
C ILE A 151 0.28 12.88 5.57
N CYS A 152 -0.60 12.21 4.81
CA CYS A 152 -1.53 12.92 3.90
C CYS A 152 -2.53 13.78 4.69
N SER A 153 -2.98 14.87 4.06
CA SER A 153 -3.92 15.84 4.66
C SER A 153 -5.19 15.21 5.22
N LYS A 154 -5.72 14.16 4.58
CA LYS A 154 -6.92 13.46 5.05
C LYS A 154 -6.70 12.70 6.37
N ARG A 155 -5.47 12.26 6.66
CA ARG A 155 -5.11 11.68 7.96
C ARG A 155 -4.73 12.74 8.97
N LEU A 156 -4.03 13.80 8.54
CA LEU A 156 -3.60 14.88 9.41
C LEU A 156 -4.78 15.69 9.95
N GLN A 157 -5.73 16.04 9.10
CA GLN A 157 -6.85 16.93 9.48
C GLN A 157 -7.64 16.43 10.71
N PRO A 158 -8.14 15.19 10.79
CA PRO A 158 -8.83 14.73 11.99
C PRO A 158 -7.92 14.53 13.19
N PHE A 159 -6.61 14.43 13.00
CA PHE A 159 -5.62 14.27 14.06
C PHE A 159 -5.04 15.60 14.57
N LEU A 160 -5.22 16.71 13.84
CA LEU A 160 -4.67 18.02 14.22
C LEU A 160 -5.03 18.45 15.65
N PRO A 161 -6.27 18.32 16.14
CA PRO A 161 -6.61 18.72 17.52
C PRO A 161 -5.76 18.00 18.56
N GLU A 162 -5.55 16.69 18.36
CA GLU A 162 -4.75 15.88 19.28
C GLU A 162 -3.25 16.20 19.14
N ALA A 163 -2.76 16.36 17.90
CA ALA A 163 -1.37 16.72 17.63
C ALA A 163 -0.99 18.05 18.28
N ILE A 164 -1.83 19.08 18.12
CA ILE A 164 -1.60 20.40 18.76
C ILE A 164 -1.55 20.26 20.26
N LYS A 165 -2.53 19.59 20.88
CA LYS A 165 -2.60 19.39 22.32
C LYS A 165 -1.33 18.72 22.88
N VAL A 166 -0.86 17.68 22.20
CA VAL A 166 0.34 16.93 22.63
C VAL A 166 1.60 17.78 22.48
N LEU A 167 1.75 18.45 21.33
CA LEU A 167 2.95 19.26 21.06
C LEU A 167 3.03 20.50 21.95
N GLU A 168 1.91 21.13 22.30
CA GLU A 168 1.87 22.21 23.32
C GLU A 168 2.22 21.66 24.72
N ARG A 169 1.68 20.50 25.11
CA ARG A 169 2.04 19.83 26.38
C ARG A 169 3.54 19.55 26.46
N CYS A 170 4.14 19.09 25.37
CA CYS A 170 5.57 18.81 25.29
C CYS A 170 6.43 20.06 25.07
N LYS A 171 5.83 21.26 24.98
CA LYS A 171 6.51 22.54 24.71
C LYS A 171 7.28 22.56 23.37
N GLU A 172 6.86 21.76 22.40
CA GLU A 172 7.46 21.70 21.06
C GLU A 172 6.93 22.80 20.13
N ILE A 173 5.70 23.28 20.38
CA ILE A 173 5.08 24.40 19.69
C ILE A 173 4.45 25.38 20.69
N GLN A 174 4.44 26.65 20.31
CA GLN A 174 3.68 27.71 20.98
C GLN A 174 2.85 28.42 19.91
N LEU A 175 1.55 28.34 20.02
CA LEU A 175 0.62 28.90 19.03
C LEU A 175 -0.17 30.06 19.65
N SER A 176 -0.33 31.15 18.88
CA SER A 176 -1.32 32.16 19.23
C SER A 176 -2.73 31.56 19.19
N GLN A 177 -3.67 32.10 19.98
CA GLN A 177 -5.04 31.61 20.03
C GLN A 177 -5.71 31.64 18.65
N ASP A 178 -5.46 32.69 17.87
CA ASP A 178 -5.99 32.86 16.50
C ASP A 178 -5.43 31.79 15.55
N THR A 179 -4.13 31.51 15.61
CA THR A 179 -3.47 30.46 14.82
C THR A 179 -4.04 29.09 15.16
N LYS A 180 -4.24 28.80 16.44
CA LYS A 180 -4.82 27.53 16.91
C LYS A 180 -6.24 27.35 16.41
N GLU A 181 -7.09 28.38 16.50
CA GLU A 181 -8.46 28.31 15.99
C GLU A 181 -8.51 28.09 14.47
N LEU A 182 -7.62 28.75 13.72
CA LEU A 182 -7.53 28.56 12.28
C LEU A 182 -7.09 27.13 11.92
N LEU A 183 -6.11 26.57 12.63
CA LEU A 183 -5.65 25.19 12.41
C LEU A 183 -6.74 24.17 12.77
N LEU A 184 -7.56 24.39 13.78
CA LEU A 184 -8.67 23.51 14.15
C LEU A 184 -9.81 23.53 13.13
N LYS A 185 -9.99 24.64 12.40
CA LYS A 185 -11.01 24.82 11.35
C LYS A 185 -10.52 24.45 9.95
N ILE A 186 -9.24 24.15 9.76
CA ILE A 186 -8.65 23.89 8.45
C ILE A 186 -9.18 22.62 7.79
N SER A 187 -9.53 22.70 6.51
CA SER A 187 -9.93 21.52 5.74
C SER A 187 -8.73 20.76 5.15
N SER A 188 -8.87 19.46 4.90
CA SER A 188 -7.83 18.66 4.25
C SER A 188 -7.37 19.23 2.90
N ALA A 189 -8.28 19.80 2.11
CA ALA A 189 -7.95 20.46 0.84
C ALA A 189 -7.14 21.77 1.05
N SER A 190 -7.38 22.49 2.15
CA SER A 190 -6.59 23.67 2.50
C SER A 190 -5.19 23.27 2.98
N ILE A 191 -5.07 22.21 3.78
CA ILE A 191 -3.78 21.61 4.17
C ILE A 191 -2.96 21.26 2.93
N ASP A 192 -3.55 20.57 1.95
CA ASP A 192 -2.84 20.23 0.70
C ASP A 192 -2.35 21.44 -0.07
N ARG A 193 -3.13 22.55 -0.09
CA ARG A 193 -2.73 23.80 -0.75
C ARG A 193 -1.58 24.48 0.00
N CYS A 194 -1.65 24.56 1.32
CA CYS A 194 -0.61 25.16 2.16
C CYS A 194 0.72 24.41 2.07
N LEU A 195 0.68 23.09 2.14
CA LEU A 195 1.88 22.24 2.13
C LEU A 195 2.42 21.95 0.72
N ARG A 196 1.73 22.36 -0.34
CA ARG A 196 2.18 22.11 -1.73
C ARG A 196 3.57 22.67 -2.04
N PRO A 197 3.93 23.91 -1.66
CA PRO A 197 5.27 24.45 -1.92
C PRO A 197 6.39 23.64 -1.28
N VAL A 198 6.17 23.17 -0.05
CA VAL A 198 7.14 22.37 0.72
C VAL A 198 7.32 21.00 0.10
N ARG A 199 6.23 20.32 -0.26
CA ARG A 199 6.26 19.00 -0.92
C ARG A 199 6.97 18.99 -2.27
N ILE A 200 6.95 20.12 -3.00
CA ILE A 200 7.67 20.24 -4.29
C ILE A 200 9.17 20.38 -4.06
N LYS A 201 9.60 21.02 -2.98
CA LYS A 201 11.02 21.19 -2.63
C LYS A 201 11.67 19.92 -2.10
N SER A 202 10.90 19.03 -1.52
CA SER A 202 11.39 17.72 -1.02
C SER A 202 11.29 16.69 -2.14
N PRO A 203 12.41 16.27 -2.77
CA PRO A 203 12.37 15.22 -3.77
C PRO A 203 11.97 13.91 -3.09
N HIS A 204 10.73 13.52 -3.27
CA HIS A 204 10.31 12.17 -2.93
C HIS A 204 10.98 11.23 -3.93
N GLY A 205 11.74 10.27 -3.42
CA GLY A 205 12.28 9.20 -4.23
C GLY A 205 11.17 8.59 -5.08
N LEU A 206 11.42 8.44 -6.37
CA LEU A 206 10.48 7.83 -7.30
C LEU A 206 10.17 6.42 -6.79
N SER A 207 8.95 6.21 -6.31
CA SER A 207 8.45 4.87 -6.05
C SER A 207 8.41 4.14 -7.40
N THR A 208 9.32 3.21 -7.62
CA THR A 208 9.38 2.36 -8.80
C THR A 208 8.25 1.31 -8.81
N THR A 209 7.57 1.11 -7.70
CA THR A 209 6.38 0.28 -7.59
C THR A 209 5.14 1.07 -7.99
N LYS A 210 4.81 1.03 -9.28
CA LYS A 210 3.45 1.39 -9.74
C LYS A 210 2.49 0.41 -9.08
N PRO A 211 1.39 0.88 -8.44
CA PRO A 211 0.32 -0.03 -8.00
C PRO A 211 -0.15 -0.76 -9.25
N GLY A 212 0.11 -2.06 -9.32
CA GLY A 212 -0.18 -2.87 -10.50
C GLY A 212 -1.66 -2.78 -10.83
N SER A 213 -1.98 -2.22 -11.99
CA SER A 213 -3.35 -2.18 -12.54
C SER A 213 -3.93 -3.58 -12.79
N LEU A 214 -3.09 -4.62 -12.79
CA LEU A 214 -3.45 -6.04 -12.90
C LEU A 214 -4.05 -6.62 -11.60
N LEU A 215 -3.75 -6.07 -10.43
CA LEU A 215 -4.27 -6.53 -9.14
C LEU A 215 -5.73 -6.12 -8.85
N LYS A 216 -6.34 -5.25 -9.67
CA LYS A 216 -7.74 -4.83 -9.50
C LYS A 216 -8.79 -5.88 -9.86
N LYS A 217 -8.42 -6.98 -10.52
CA LYS A 217 -9.39 -7.98 -11.04
C LYS A 217 -9.45 -9.31 -10.28
N SER A 218 -8.57 -9.61 -9.35
CA SER A 218 -8.49 -10.92 -8.68
C SER A 218 -8.67 -10.89 -7.16
N ILE A 219 -9.31 -9.86 -6.60
CA ILE A 219 -9.60 -9.80 -5.17
C ILE A 219 -10.87 -10.60 -4.90
N THR A 220 -10.72 -11.87 -4.66
CA THR A 220 -11.78 -12.70 -4.06
C THR A 220 -11.75 -12.46 -2.56
N VAL A 221 -12.92 -12.13 -2.00
CA VAL A 221 -13.10 -11.90 -0.57
C VAL A 221 -12.73 -13.16 0.20
N ARG A 222 -11.78 -13.05 1.14
CA ARG A 222 -11.45 -14.08 2.12
C ARG A 222 -12.70 -14.35 2.97
N THR A 223 -13.14 -15.59 3.03
CA THR A 223 -14.11 -16.04 4.02
C THR A 223 -13.34 -16.44 5.28
N PHE A 224 -13.22 -15.56 6.23
CA PHE A 224 -12.69 -15.85 7.56
C PHE A 224 -13.79 -16.53 8.37
N THR A 225 -13.76 -17.84 8.43
CA THR A 225 -14.71 -18.61 9.27
C THR A 225 -14.21 -18.82 10.70
N VAL A 226 -12.94 -18.44 11.01
CA VAL A 226 -12.29 -18.75 12.30
C VAL A 226 -11.75 -17.51 13.02
N TRP A 227 -11.69 -16.36 12.34
CA TRP A 227 -11.12 -15.13 12.90
C TRP A 227 -12.18 -14.09 13.19
N ASP A 228 -12.19 -13.60 14.43
CA ASP A 228 -13.00 -12.45 14.83
C ASP A 228 -12.19 -11.17 14.58
N GLU A 229 -12.30 -10.63 13.36
CA GLU A 229 -11.63 -9.38 12.96
C GLU A 229 -12.12 -8.16 13.78
N GLU A 230 -13.18 -8.32 14.51
CA GLU A 230 -13.71 -7.26 15.38
C GLU A 230 -13.08 -7.28 16.76
N ARG A 231 -12.35 -8.33 17.15
CA ARG A 231 -11.72 -8.47 18.46
C ARG A 231 -10.20 -8.25 18.37
N PRO A 232 -9.59 -7.41 19.25
CA PRO A 232 -8.14 -7.26 19.34
C PRO A 232 -7.45 -8.55 19.77
N GLY A 233 -6.25 -8.79 19.22
CA GLY A 233 -5.44 -9.95 19.56
C GLY A 233 -5.21 -10.92 18.41
N PHE A 234 -5.80 -10.69 17.26
CA PHE A 234 -5.52 -11.45 16.04
C PHE A 234 -4.51 -10.69 15.18
N MET A 235 -3.29 -11.23 15.09
CA MET A 235 -2.13 -10.58 14.49
C MET A 235 -1.77 -11.20 13.14
N GLU A 236 -1.65 -10.39 12.08
CA GLU A 236 -0.92 -10.79 10.88
C GLU A 236 0.57 -10.57 11.12
N ILE A 237 1.41 -11.56 10.78
CA ILE A 237 2.87 -11.49 10.94
C ILE A 237 3.58 -11.77 9.62
N ASP A 238 4.70 -11.07 9.39
CA ASP A 238 5.52 -11.25 8.19
C ASP A 238 6.97 -10.81 8.44
N LEU A 239 7.91 -11.28 7.61
CA LEU A 239 9.33 -10.94 7.69
C LEU A 239 9.75 -9.98 6.57
N VAL A 240 10.48 -8.94 6.96
CA VAL A 240 11.15 -8.03 6.04
C VAL A 240 12.64 -8.33 6.01
N ALA A 241 13.14 -8.87 4.91
CA ALA A 241 14.56 -9.18 4.73
C ALA A 241 15.38 -7.91 4.42
N HIS A 242 16.49 -7.69 5.14
CA HIS A 242 17.44 -6.60 4.87
C HIS A 242 18.63 -7.12 4.08
N CYS A 243 18.38 -7.63 2.87
CA CYS A 243 19.37 -8.29 2.02
C CYS A 243 19.99 -7.37 0.96
N GLY A 244 19.55 -6.11 0.83
CA GLY A 244 20.02 -5.23 -0.24
C GLY A 244 19.73 -5.79 -1.63
N ASN A 245 20.75 -5.81 -2.48
CA ASN A 245 20.64 -6.28 -3.87
C ASN A 245 20.93 -7.77 -4.06
N THR A 246 21.32 -8.50 -3.00
CA THR A 246 21.64 -9.95 -3.06
C THR A 246 21.05 -10.68 -1.86
N THR A 247 20.61 -11.90 -2.09
CA THR A 247 20.12 -12.80 -1.03
C THR A 247 21.19 -13.78 -0.56
N GLU A 248 22.43 -13.66 -1.02
CA GLU A 248 23.54 -14.51 -0.60
C GLU A 248 24.04 -14.13 0.79
N GLY A 249 24.47 -15.13 1.57
CA GLY A 249 24.98 -14.96 2.92
C GLY A 249 23.90 -14.66 3.97
N GLN A 250 24.35 -14.26 5.16
CA GLN A 250 23.47 -13.90 6.27
C GLN A 250 23.14 -12.40 6.23
N TYR A 251 21.94 -12.06 6.61
CA TYR A 251 21.46 -10.68 6.72
C TYR A 251 20.37 -10.59 7.78
N LEU A 252 20.22 -9.39 8.32
CA LEU A 252 19.21 -9.10 9.33
C LEU A 252 17.80 -9.16 8.74
N ASN A 253 16.84 -9.44 9.58
CA ASN A 253 15.42 -9.46 9.23
C ASN A 253 14.64 -8.61 10.23
N THR A 254 13.44 -8.23 9.87
CA THR A 254 12.49 -7.59 10.79
C THR A 254 11.20 -8.40 10.81
N LEU A 255 10.78 -8.86 11.97
CA LEU A 255 9.44 -9.36 12.19
C LEU A 255 8.50 -8.19 12.35
N THR A 256 7.48 -8.10 11.51
CA THR A 256 6.38 -7.15 11.60
C THR A 256 5.13 -7.88 12.03
N CYS A 257 4.47 -7.39 13.06
CA CYS A 257 3.20 -7.93 13.56
C CYS A 257 2.16 -6.82 13.59
N THR A 258 0.95 -7.09 13.08
CA THR A 258 -0.12 -6.08 13.03
C THR A 258 -1.46 -6.67 13.45
N ASP A 259 -2.07 -6.08 14.47
CA ASP A 259 -3.42 -6.42 14.89
C ASP A 259 -4.46 -5.94 13.87
N ILE A 260 -5.30 -6.84 13.42
CA ILE A 260 -6.29 -6.56 12.36
C ILE A 260 -7.38 -5.59 12.87
N CYS A 261 -7.77 -5.73 14.14
CA CYS A 261 -8.85 -4.93 14.73
C CYS A 261 -8.45 -3.47 14.93
N THR A 262 -7.34 -3.23 15.62
CA THR A 262 -6.92 -1.88 16.03
C THR A 262 -5.86 -1.25 15.13
N GLY A 263 -5.16 -2.10 14.34
CA GLY A 263 -3.97 -1.70 13.60
C GLY A 263 -2.73 -1.51 14.49
N TRP A 264 -2.77 -1.98 15.74
CA TRP A 264 -1.59 -1.99 16.63
C TRP A 264 -0.47 -2.77 15.96
N THR A 265 0.70 -2.16 15.88
CA THR A 265 1.81 -2.72 15.13
C THR A 265 3.04 -2.84 16.03
N ASP A 266 3.66 -4.00 16.03
CA ASP A 266 4.95 -4.24 16.67
C ASP A 266 5.98 -4.63 15.60
N VAL A 267 7.22 -4.21 15.80
CA VAL A 267 8.35 -4.52 14.94
C VAL A 267 9.53 -4.94 15.79
N THR A 268 10.23 -5.99 15.38
CA THR A 268 11.36 -6.56 16.11
C THR A 268 12.45 -6.94 15.14
N ALA A 269 13.69 -6.51 15.37
CA ALA A 269 14.84 -6.92 14.56
C ALA A 269 15.26 -8.35 14.91
N LEU A 270 15.71 -9.09 13.90
CA LEU A 270 16.18 -10.48 14.00
C LEU A 270 17.57 -10.59 13.39
N PRO A 271 18.49 -11.34 14.02
CA PRO A 271 19.84 -11.54 13.47
C PRO A 271 19.81 -12.37 12.17
N HIS A 272 18.87 -13.27 12.05
CA HIS A 272 18.70 -14.15 10.89
C HIS A 272 17.28 -14.70 10.84
N ARG A 273 16.94 -15.35 9.71
CA ARG A 273 15.65 -15.96 9.47
C ARG A 273 15.68 -17.42 9.98
N SER A 274 15.53 -17.62 11.28
CA SER A 274 15.40 -18.94 11.88
C SER A 274 14.11 -19.07 12.69
N GLN A 275 13.71 -20.33 12.95
CA GLN A 275 12.52 -20.66 13.73
C GLN A 275 12.64 -20.16 15.17
N GLU A 276 13.82 -20.29 15.75
CA GLU A 276 14.14 -19.87 17.11
C GLU A 276 14.07 -18.36 17.26
N ALA A 277 14.72 -17.62 16.32
CA ALA A 277 14.72 -16.15 16.34
C ALA A 277 13.30 -15.59 16.17
N VAL A 278 12.49 -16.19 15.28
CA VAL A 278 11.08 -15.79 15.09
C VAL A 278 10.25 -16.09 16.34
N SER A 279 10.41 -17.26 16.96
CA SER A 279 9.67 -17.63 18.16
C SER A 279 10.00 -16.72 19.34
N GLU A 280 11.27 -16.40 19.54
CA GLU A 280 11.72 -15.44 20.56
C GLU A 280 11.17 -14.03 20.30
N ALA A 281 11.17 -13.58 19.05
CA ALA A 281 10.60 -12.29 18.70
C ALA A 281 9.08 -12.24 18.96
N ILE A 282 8.33 -13.30 18.66
CA ILE A 282 6.89 -13.41 18.97
C ILE A 282 6.67 -13.38 20.49
N TYR A 283 7.50 -14.08 21.26
CA TYR A 283 7.43 -14.05 22.71
C TYR A 283 7.65 -12.63 23.26
N ARG A 284 8.72 -11.94 22.83
CA ARG A 284 9.01 -10.54 23.21
C ARG A 284 7.87 -9.60 22.80
N MET A 285 7.34 -9.73 21.59
CA MET A 285 6.20 -8.95 21.11
C MET A 285 4.97 -9.13 22.00
N ARG A 286 4.62 -10.37 22.34
CA ARG A 286 3.46 -10.70 23.20
C ARG A 286 3.50 -9.96 24.54
N GLN A 287 4.68 -9.79 25.14
CA GLN A 287 4.85 -9.08 26.42
C GLN A 287 4.56 -7.57 26.31
N ARG A 288 4.66 -7.03 25.10
CA ARG A 288 4.44 -5.58 24.81
C ARG A 288 3.04 -5.26 24.34
N LEU A 289 2.22 -6.26 24.02
CA LEU A 289 0.84 -6.03 23.56
C LEU A 289 -0.05 -5.50 24.69
N PRO A 290 -0.95 -4.54 24.39
CA PRO A 290 -1.90 -4.03 25.38
C PRO A 290 -3.12 -4.93 25.57
N PHE A 291 -3.20 -6.05 24.88
CA PHE A 291 -4.28 -7.02 24.88
C PHE A 291 -3.72 -8.44 24.71
N PRO A 292 -4.47 -9.49 25.09
CA PRO A 292 -4.05 -10.87 24.91
C PRO A 292 -3.83 -11.22 23.44
N LEU A 293 -2.77 -11.98 23.15
CA LEU A 293 -2.56 -12.55 21.83
C LEU A 293 -3.50 -13.76 21.67
N LEU A 294 -4.45 -13.66 20.75
CA LEU A 294 -5.50 -14.67 20.53
C LEU A 294 -5.26 -15.50 19.26
N GLY A 295 -4.63 -14.94 18.27
CA GLY A 295 -4.35 -15.61 17.02
C GLY A 295 -3.18 -15.01 16.26
N ILE A 296 -2.51 -15.85 15.48
CA ILE A 296 -1.42 -15.48 14.58
C ILE A 296 -1.75 -16.01 13.18
N ASP A 297 -1.67 -15.14 12.17
CA ASP A 297 -1.71 -15.49 10.75
C ASP A 297 -0.37 -15.15 10.10
N SER A 298 0.26 -16.18 9.49
CA SER A 298 1.54 -16.03 8.80
C SER A 298 1.44 -16.39 7.32
N ASP A 299 2.46 -16.09 6.58
CA ASP A 299 2.65 -16.68 5.25
C ASP A 299 3.04 -18.19 5.37
N ASN A 300 3.32 -18.82 4.21
CA ASN A 300 3.71 -20.24 4.19
C ASN A 300 5.23 -20.43 4.34
N GLY A 301 5.96 -19.47 4.88
CA GLY A 301 7.40 -19.57 5.12
C GLY A 301 7.75 -20.64 6.15
N THR A 302 8.84 -21.36 5.93
CA THR A 302 9.30 -22.44 6.84
C THR A 302 9.69 -21.93 8.22
N GLU A 303 10.04 -20.66 8.33
CA GLU A 303 10.32 -19.95 9.59
C GLU A 303 9.09 -19.81 10.47
N PHE A 304 7.89 -19.78 9.89
CA PHE A 304 6.60 -19.71 10.60
C PHE A 304 5.95 -21.10 10.69
N ILE A 305 5.97 -21.86 9.58
CA ILE A 305 5.36 -23.20 9.54
C ILE A 305 6.35 -24.21 10.09
N ASN A 306 6.44 -24.29 11.41
CA ASN A 306 7.34 -25.19 12.12
C ASN A 306 6.71 -25.72 13.40
N GLU A 307 7.27 -26.81 13.92
CA GLU A 307 6.78 -27.51 15.10
C GLU A 307 6.90 -26.67 16.38
N LEU A 308 7.95 -25.84 16.50
CA LEU A 308 8.19 -25.02 17.69
C LEU A 308 7.09 -23.97 17.86
N LEU A 309 6.80 -23.20 16.81
CA LEU A 309 5.74 -22.19 16.84
C LEU A 309 4.36 -22.83 16.96
N TYR A 310 4.12 -23.96 16.27
CA TYR A 310 2.86 -24.68 16.36
C TYR A 310 2.57 -25.15 17.78
N ARG A 311 3.55 -25.80 18.44
CA ARG A 311 3.41 -26.26 19.85
C ARG A 311 3.24 -25.08 20.81
N TYR A 312 3.98 -24.01 20.61
CA TYR A 312 3.82 -22.79 21.39
C TYR A 312 2.38 -22.26 21.31
N CYS A 313 1.85 -22.10 20.10
CA CYS A 313 0.48 -21.64 19.92
C CYS A 313 -0.57 -22.59 20.53
N LEU A 314 -0.35 -23.90 20.41
CA LEU A 314 -1.24 -24.91 21.00
C LEU A 314 -1.25 -24.83 22.53
N ASN A 315 -0.08 -24.78 23.16
CA ASN A 315 0.07 -24.71 24.62
C ASN A 315 -0.53 -23.43 25.20
N GLU A 316 -0.35 -22.30 24.50
CA GLU A 316 -0.85 -21.00 24.92
C GLU A 316 -2.28 -20.71 24.45
N LYS A 317 -2.93 -21.68 23.80
CA LYS A 317 -4.30 -21.54 23.24
C LYS A 317 -4.43 -20.38 22.25
N ILE A 318 -3.39 -20.14 21.45
CA ILE A 318 -3.34 -19.14 20.38
C ILE A 318 -3.78 -19.83 19.08
N THR A 319 -4.76 -19.26 18.41
CA THR A 319 -5.18 -19.75 17.09
C THR A 319 -4.08 -19.49 16.07
N PHE A 320 -3.53 -20.55 15.48
CA PHE A 320 -2.51 -20.41 14.44
C PHE A 320 -3.11 -20.72 13.08
N THR A 321 -3.03 -19.76 12.16
CA THR A 321 -3.51 -19.88 10.79
C THR A 321 -2.40 -19.50 9.81
N ARG A 322 -2.61 -19.84 8.56
CA ARG A 322 -1.72 -19.47 7.47
C ARG A 322 -2.50 -18.94 6.29
N SER A 323 -1.89 -18.01 5.56
CA SER A 323 -2.44 -17.48 4.32
C SER A 323 -2.55 -18.58 3.26
N ARG A 324 -3.54 -18.46 2.37
CA ARG A 324 -3.70 -19.39 1.26
C ARG A 324 -2.57 -19.21 0.25
N PRO A 325 -2.02 -20.29 -0.31
CA PRO A 325 -0.99 -20.21 -1.34
C PRO A 325 -1.43 -19.30 -2.50
N TYR A 326 -0.55 -18.39 -2.92
CA TYR A 326 -0.76 -17.45 -4.04
C TYR A 326 -1.88 -16.42 -3.85
N LYS A 327 -2.42 -16.24 -2.64
CA LYS A 327 -3.43 -15.22 -2.32
C LYS A 327 -2.81 -14.03 -1.58
N LYS A 328 -2.14 -13.13 -2.32
CA LYS A 328 -1.45 -11.94 -1.79
C LYS A 328 -2.29 -11.00 -0.93
N ASN A 329 -3.61 -11.11 -0.97
CA ASN A 329 -4.50 -10.24 -0.18
C ASN A 329 -4.78 -10.77 1.23
N ASP A 330 -4.30 -11.97 1.54
CA ASP A 330 -4.60 -12.64 2.80
C ASP A 330 -3.82 -12.01 3.97
N GLN A 331 -2.77 -11.23 3.70
CA GLN A 331 -1.96 -10.51 4.70
C GLN A 331 -1.81 -9.01 4.37
N ALA A 332 -2.88 -8.41 3.88
CA ALA A 332 -2.85 -7.02 3.40
C ALA A 332 -2.49 -6.01 4.49
N HIS A 333 -2.80 -6.29 5.75
CA HIS A 333 -2.52 -5.38 6.87
C HIS A 333 -1.03 -5.33 7.19
N VAL A 334 -0.37 -6.49 7.33
CA VAL A 334 1.07 -6.56 7.61
C VAL A 334 1.90 -6.16 6.41
N GLU A 335 1.53 -6.56 5.17
CA GLU A 335 2.24 -6.12 3.95
C GLU A 335 2.28 -4.59 3.82
N GLN A 336 1.16 -3.92 4.13
CA GLN A 336 1.11 -2.46 4.15
C GLN A 336 2.07 -1.87 5.20
N LYS A 337 2.21 -2.51 6.36
CA LYS A 337 3.10 -2.06 7.43
C LYS A 337 4.56 -2.31 7.10
N ASN A 338 4.90 -3.41 6.46
CA ASN A 338 6.25 -3.68 5.96
C ASN A 338 6.78 -2.52 5.12
N TRP A 339 5.94 -1.95 4.25
CA TRP A 339 6.34 -0.79 3.49
C TRP A 339 6.28 0.50 4.31
N SER A 340 5.14 0.80 4.96
CA SER A 340 4.88 2.11 5.56
C SER A 340 5.61 2.34 6.88
N VAL A 341 6.03 1.29 7.56
CA VAL A 341 6.75 1.33 8.84
C VAL A 341 8.21 0.97 8.63
N VAL A 342 8.51 -0.24 8.14
CA VAL A 342 9.89 -0.74 8.06
C VAL A 342 10.63 -0.07 6.90
N ARG A 343 10.21 -0.31 5.66
CA ARG A 343 10.93 0.15 4.46
C ARG A 343 11.04 1.67 4.37
N ARG A 344 10.02 2.38 4.79
CA ARG A 344 10.04 3.84 4.81
C ARG A 344 11.00 4.42 5.86
N THR A 345 11.30 3.67 6.91
CA THR A 345 12.20 4.12 7.99
C THR A 345 13.64 3.72 7.70
N VAL A 346 13.90 2.43 7.47
CA VAL A 346 15.26 1.90 7.34
C VAL A 346 15.70 1.58 5.90
N GLY A 347 14.82 1.76 4.90
CA GLY A 347 15.18 1.58 3.49
C GLY A 347 15.22 0.13 3.03
N TYR A 348 16.01 -0.09 1.97
CA TYR A 348 16.21 -1.39 1.30
C TYR A 348 17.65 -1.85 1.35
N ASP A 349 18.48 -1.18 2.15
CA ASP A 349 19.90 -1.47 2.27
C ASP A 349 20.14 -2.84 2.94
N ARG A 350 21.38 -3.31 2.87
CA ARG A 350 21.81 -4.57 3.49
C ARG A 350 22.30 -4.29 4.90
N TRP A 351 21.82 -5.08 5.86
CA TRP A 351 22.23 -5.04 7.26
C TRP A 351 22.59 -6.47 7.69
N GLU A 352 23.74 -6.67 8.33
CA GLU A 352 24.23 -8.01 8.65
C GLU A 352 25.05 -8.09 9.95
N THR A 353 25.43 -6.97 10.54
CA THR A 353 26.30 -6.93 11.72
C THR A 353 25.50 -6.83 13.03
N GLU A 354 26.13 -7.22 14.14
CA GLU A 354 25.54 -7.07 15.48
C GLU A 354 25.32 -5.60 15.87
N GLN A 355 26.20 -4.71 15.43
CA GLN A 355 26.05 -3.26 15.66
C GLN A 355 24.82 -2.71 14.94
N GLU A 356 24.60 -3.12 13.69
CA GLU A 356 23.40 -2.76 12.94
C GLU A 356 22.14 -3.37 13.56
N LEU A 357 22.20 -4.61 14.06
CA LEU A 357 21.10 -5.25 14.78
C LEU A 357 20.70 -4.45 16.02
N ALA A 358 21.66 -4.09 16.87
CA ALA A 358 21.41 -3.30 18.08
C ALA A 358 20.82 -1.92 17.74
N LEU A 359 21.28 -1.31 16.65
CA LEU A 359 20.78 -0.01 16.21
C LEU A 359 19.37 -0.12 15.63
N LEU A 360 19.07 -1.18 14.86
CA LEU A 360 17.71 -1.49 14.39
C LEU A 360 16.74 -1.72 15.56
N GLU A 361 17.13 -2.48 16.58
CA GLU A 361 16.31 -2.68 17.78
C GLU A 361 16.00 -1.34 18.45
N SER A 362 17.02 -0.49 18.63
CA SER A 362 16.86 0.85 19.22
C SER A 362 15.96 1.77 18.38
N ILE A 363 16.02 1.70 17.05
CA ILE A 363 15.11 2.42 16.15
C ILE A 363 13.67 1.91 16.34
N TYR A 364 13.50 0.60 16.42
CA TYR A 364 12.17 -0.02 16.52
C TYR A 364 11.50 0.20 17.88
N ASP A 365 12.27 0.38 18.95
CA ASP A 365 11.71 0.77 20.25
C ASP A 365 11.01 2.15 20.17
N ASP A 366 11.67 3.13 19.56
CA ASP A 366 11.06 4.45 19.34
C ASP A 366 9.94 4.39 18.31
N LEU A 367 10.17 3.69 17.20
CA LEU A 367 9.24 3.60 16.09
C LEU A 367 7.91 2.95 16.50
N ARG A 368 7.96 1.89 17.30
CA ARG A 368 6.79 1.17 17.84
C ARG A 368 5.88 2.11 18.63
N LEU A 369 6.46 2.92 19.51
CA LEU A 369 5.70 3.90 20.28
C LEU A 369 5.16 5.01 19.36
N TYR A 370 5.99 5.53 18.49
CA TYR A 370 5.60 6.60 17.57
C TYR A 370 4.43 6.20 16.66
N ILE A 371 4.47 4.99 16.04
CA ILE A 371 3.41 4.56 15.11
C ILE A 371 2.09 4.25 15.81
N ASN A 372 2.14 3.66 17.00
CA ASN A 372 0.93 3.26 17.71
C ASN A 372 0.23 4.44 18.38
N PHE A 373 0.97 5.41 18.89
CA PHE A 373 0.39 6.53 19.60
C PHE A 373 0.15 7.77 18.74
N PHE A 374 0.94 7.99 17.67
CA PHE A 374 0.93 9.26 16.94
C PHE A 374 0.75 9.13 15.42
N GLN A 375 0.58 7.92 14.87
CA GLN A 375 0.35 7.71 13.44
C GLN A 375 -1.08 7.27 13.15
N PRO A 376 -2.00 8.20 12.80
CA PRO A 376 -3.37 7.86 12.48
C PRO A 376 -3.45 7.09 11.15
N SER A 377 -4.33 6.10 11.10
CA SER A 377 -4.61 5.27 9.93
C SER A 377 -6.11 5.15 9.67
N PHE A 378 -6.48 4.87 8.43
CA PHE A 378 -7.86 4.55 8.07
C PHE A 378 -8.13 3.06 8.25
N LYS A 379 -9.33 2.71 8.73
CA LYS A 379 -9.87 1.35 8.68
C LYS A 379 -11.00 1.30 7.64
N LEU A 380 -11.04 0.24 6.83
CA LEU A 380 -12.09 0.03 5.85
C LEU A 380 -13.36 -0.42 6.60
N ILE A 381 -14.43 0.37 6.48
CA ILE A 381 -15.72 0.08 7.13
C ILE A 381 -16.64 -0.71 6.20
N ALA A 382 -16.68 -0.32 4.92
CA ALA A 382 -17.58 -0.94 3.96
C ALA A 382 -16.95 -0.96 2.56
N LYS A 383 -17.28 -2.02 1.82
CA LYS A 383 -16.86 -2.23 0.44
C LYS A 383 -18.06 -2.67 -0.36
N GLU A 384 -18.54 -1.80 -1.25
CA GLU A 384 -19.67 -2.06 -2.11
C GLU A 384 -19.23 -2.15 -3.56
N ARG A 385 -19.77 -3.08 -4.31
CA ARG A 385 -19.52 -3.21 -5.74
C ARG A 385 -20.72 -2.71 -6.52
N ILE A 386 -20.53 -1.63 -7.28
CA ILE A 386 -21.56 -1.05 -8.15
C ILE A 386 -21.11 -1.23 -9.59
N GLY A 387 -21.63 -2.25 -10.27
CA GLY A 387 -21.20 -2.62 -11.62
C GLY A 387 -19.70 -2.98 -11.68
N ASN A 388 -18.93 -2.24 -12.47
CA ASN A 388 -17.47 -2.43 -12.61
C ASN A 388 -16.64 -1.63 -11.61
N GLN A 389 -17.25 -0.83 -10.74
CA GLN A 389 -16.55 0.00 -9.75
C GLN A 389 -16.73 -0.58 -8.34
N THR A 390 -15.67 -0.46 -7.54
CA THR A 390 -15.72 -0.81 -6.11
C THR A 390 -15.63 0.47 -5.29
N LEU A 391 -16.71 0.77 -4.57
CA LEU A 391 -16.77 1.87 -3.62
C LEU A 391 -16.24 1.39 -2.26
N LYS A 392 -15.23 2.08 -1.72
CA LYS A 392 -14.67 1.79 -0.40
C LYS A 392 -14.99 2.95 0.54
N ARG A 393 -15.55 2.64 1.70
CA ARG A 393 -15.80 3.60 2.78
C ARG A 393 -14.82 3.34 3.91
N TYR A 394 -14.23 4.39 4.41
CA TYR A 394 -13.24 4.35 5.50
C TYR A 394 -13.78 5.15 6.69
N ASP A 395 -13.35 4.79 7.89
CA ASP A 395 -13.58 5.56 9.10
C ASP A 395 -12.73 6.85 9.12
N PRO A 396 -13.01 7.80 10.04
CA PRO A 396 -12.09 8.88 10.35
C PRO A 396 -10.74 8.30 10.79
N ALA A 397 -9.64 8.91 10.33
CA ALA A 397 -8.31 8.42 10.69
C ALA A 397 -8.09 8.52 12.21
N LYS A 398 -7.73 7.38 12.83
CA LYS A 398 -7.43 7.24 14.25
C LYS A 398 -6.11 6.52 14.43
N THR A 399 -5.40 6.80 15.54
CA THR A 399 -4.23 6.03 15.92
C THR A 399 -4.63 4.65 16.46
N PRO A 400 -3.75 3.63 16.39
CA PRO A 400 -3.99 2.36 17.06
C PRO A 400 -4.32 2.51 18.54
N TYR A 401 -3.62 3.41 19.25
CA TYR A 401 -3.91 3.77 20.65
C TYR A 401 -5.36 4.23 20.86
N GLN A 402 -5.86 5.18 20.04
CA GLN A 402 -7.23 5.65 20.13
C GLN A 402 -8.24 4.51 19.90
N ARG A 403 -7.95 3.61 18.94
CA ARG A 403 -8.80 2.44 18.69
C ARG A 403 -8.82 1.47 19.86
N VAL A 404 -7.68 1.24 20.51
CA VAL A 404 -7.58 0.42 21.72
C VAL A 404 -8.42 1.00 22.85
N LEU A 405 -8.38 2.33 23.07
CA LEU A 405 -9.18 2.97 24.11
C LEU A 405 -10.70 2.87 23.88
N GLU A 406 -11.14 2.87 22.63
CA GLU A 406 -12.56 2.74 22.26
C GLU A 406 -13.12 1.31 22.46
N ARG A 407 -12.26 0.31 22.60
CA ARG A 407 -12.68 -1.09 22.72
C ARG A 407 -13.24 -1.39 24.12
N LYS A 408 -14.37 -2.09 24.17
CA LYS A 408 -14.98 -2.55 25.44
C LYS A 408 -14.35 -3.83 25.97
N ASP A 409 -13.77 -4.63 25.09
CA ASP A 409 -13.15 -5.92 25.34
C ASP A 409 -11.70 -5.84 25.84
N ILE A 410 -11.15 -4.63 26.00
CA ILE A 410 -9.82 -4.40 26.60
C ILE A 410 -10.00 -3.93 28.03
N SER A 411 -9.23 -4.51 28.94
CA SER A 411 -9.33 -4.24 30.37
C SER A 411 -9.05 -2.78 30.74
N VAL A 412 -9.67 -2.31 31.81
CA VAL A 412 -9.51 -0.93 32.31
C VAL A 412 -8.05 -0.67 32.71
N GLU A 413 -7.40 -1.68 33.31
CA GLU A 413 -6.00 -1.60 33.75
C GLU A 413 -5.04 -1.46 32.57
N ALA A 414 -5.28 -2.19 31.44
CA ALA A 414 -4.48 -2.05 30.24
C ALA A 414 -4.64 -0.66 29.61
N LYS A 415 -5.87 -0.14 29.56
CA LYS A 415 -6.12 1.23 29.10
C LYS A 415 -5.45 2.27 30.00
N ALA A 416 -5.56 2.11 31.30
CA ALA A 416 -4.93 3.02 32.27
C ALA A 416 -3.40 3.04 32.09
N ARG A 417 -2.76 1.87 31.90
CA ARG A 417 -1.32 1.79 31.61
C ARG A 417 -0.96 2.55 30.34
N LEU A 418 -1.74 2.37 29.27
CA LEU A 418 -1.51 3.08 28.01
C LEU A 418 -1.71 4.59 28.14
N MET A 419 -2.72 5.03 28.89
CA MET A 419 -2.97 6.45 29.15
C MET A 419 -1.83 7.09 29.94
N ASN A 420 -1.34 6.41 30.99
CA ASN A 420 -0.20 6.86 31.78
C ASN A 420 1.08 6.95 30.94
N LEU A 421 1.32 5.95 30.06
CA LEU A 421 2.42 5.99 29.12
C LEU A 421 2.28 7.17 28.14
N TYR A 422 1.10 7.34 27.56
CA TYR A 422 0.83 8.39 26.56
C TYR A 422 1.14 9.81 27.07
N VAL A 423 0.87 10.08 28.34
CA VAL A 423 1.16 11.41 28.93
C VAL A 423 2.66 11.71 28.93
N GLN A 424 3.52 10.69 28.99
CA GLN A 424 4.97 10.82 29.04
C GLN A 424 5.62 10.90 27.65
N LEU A 425 4.90 10.52 26.58
CA LEU A 425 5.46 10.44 25.24
C LEU A 425 5.50 11.80 24.53
N ASN A 426 6.59 12.05 23.82
CA ASN A 426 6.79 13.22 22.96
C ASN A 426 7.02 12.78 21.50
N PRO A 427 6.06 13.02 20.56
CA PRO A 427 6.20 12.62 19.18
C PRO A 427 7.34 13.32 18.43
N ALA A 428 7.68 14.56 18.79
CA ALA A 428 8.77 15.29 18.17
C ALA A 428 10.12 14.69 18.57
N GLU A 429 10.28 14.26 19.82
CA GLU A 429 11.49 13.59 20.27
C GLU A 429 11.66 12.23 19.60
N PHE A 430 10.61 11.40 19.49
CA PHE A 430 10.66 10.17 18.73
C PHE A 430 11.11 10.42 17.30
N ARG A 431 10.60 11.45 16.64
CA ARG A 431 10.99 11.77 15.26
C ARG A 431 12.47 12.09 15.16
N ARG A 432 12.99 12.95 16.05
CA ARG A 432 14.42 13.29 16.13
C ARG A 432 15.30 12.07 16.38
N GLN A 433 14.91 11.21 17.32
CA GLN A 433 15.67 10.01 17.65
C GLN A 433 15.68 8.99 16.51
N ILE A 434 14.54 8.74 15.88
CA ILE A 434 14.42 7.85 14.72
C ILE A 434 15.32 8.37 13.59
N ASP A 435 15.25 9.65 13.25
CA ASP A 435 16.04 10.24 12.17
C ASP A 435 17.55 10.17 12.48
N LEU A 436 17.96 10.49 13.72
CA LEU A 436 19.35 10.41 14.16
C LEU A 436 19.89 8.97 14.10
N LYS A 437 19.15 8.02 14.66
CA LYS A 437 19.54 6.60 14.68
C LYS A 437 19.58 6.01 13.28
N THR A 438 18.63 6.37 12.42
CA THR A 438 18.59 5.94 11.02
C THR A 438 19.78 6.50 10.24
N ALA A 439 20.14 7.77 10.44
CA ALA A 439 21.35 8.34 9.83
C ALA A 439 22.63 7.62 10.30
N LYS A 440 22.74 7.24 11.58
CA LYS A 440 23.84 6.42 12.08
C LYS A 440 23.87 5.05 11.42
N LEU A 441 22.71 4.39 11.26
CA LEU A 441 22.61 3.08 10.62
C LEU A 441 23.16 3.12 9.19
N TRP A 442 22.80 4.13 8.40
CA TRP A 442 23.31 4.29 7.04
C TRP A 442 24.80 4.68 6.96
N ASN A 443 25.35 5.31 7.99
CA ASN A 443 26.78 5.65 8.03
C ASN A 443 27.66 4.44 8.38
N ILE A 444 27.17 3.45 9.12
CA ILE A 444 27.90 2.23 9.45
C ILE A 444 28.02 1.30 8.23
N SER A 445 27.00 1.27 7.37
CA SER A 445 26.97 0.37 6.20
C SER A 445 27.77 0.89 4.98
N ARG A 446 28.32 2.12 5.04
CA ARG A 446 29.16 2.72 4.01
C ARG A 446 30.63 2.59 4.36
#